data_74297f792268c641d863ca7c41f34cde
#
_entry.id   74297f792268c641d863ca7c41f34cde
#
_cell.length_a   1.000
_cell.length_b   1.000
_cell.length_c   1.000
_cell.angle_alpha   90.00
_cell.angle_beta   90.00
_cell.angle_gamma   90.00
#
_symmetry.space_group_name_H-M   'P 1'
#
loop_
_entity.id
_entity.type
_entity.pdbx_description
1 polymer ?
#
loop_
_entity_poly.entity_id
_entity_poly.type
_entity_poly.pdbx_seq_one_letter_code
_entity_poly.pdbx_strand_id
1 'polypeptide(L)'
;GDKKMTFQTVWFLLIAVLWIGYFVLEGFDFGVGMLLPTVSKNEADRRAVLTTLGPVWDGNEVWLLVAGGATFAAFPEWYATLFSGFYLPLFLILVALIIRGVAFEYRSKYGKAQWRQRWDVAIVISSALPALLWGVAFANIVRGVPLEKAASGSIEYVGGFFNLLNPYALLGGVVTLSVFYTHGAVFLALKTAGTIRERANSIALKAGLVAAVAAVSFLVWTNLMLPEIDSTVLLLSVVVALLWVAGLAMNFKGREGWAFIFSAGTIATFVSTLFFALYP
;
A
#
# COMPACT_ATOMS: atom_id res chain seq x y z
N GLY A 1 -15.38 1.43 -33.65
CA GLY A 1 -14.32 2.33 -34.14
C GLY A 1 -13.11 2.24 -33.23
N ASP A 2 -11.92 2.05 -33.81
CA ASP A 2 -10.66 2.04 -33.07
C ASP A 2 -10.54 3.32 -32.23
N LYS A 3 -10.68 3.21 -30.92
CA LYS A 3 -10.35 4.31 -29.98
C LYS A 3 -8.83 4.50 -30.09
N LYS A 4 -8.39 5.47 -30.88
CA LYS A 4 -6.97 5.88 -30.91
C LYS A 4 -6.54 6.21 -29.49
N MET A 5 -5.47 5.56 -29.01
CA MET A 5 -4.89 5.86 -27.70
C MET A 5 -4.54 7.33 -27.65
N THR A 6 -5.18 8.08 -26.75
CA THR A 6 -4.92 9.52 -26.58
C THR A 6 -3.67 9.72 -25.71
N PHE A 7 -3.06 10.90 -25.80
CA PHE A 7 -1.94 11.28 -24.95
C PHE A 7 -2.28 11.19 -23.45
N GLN A 8 -3.53 11.53 -23.09
CA GLN A 8 -4.04 11.41 -21.72
C GLN A 8 -4.10 9.93 -21.28
N THR A 9 -4.55 9.02 -22.14
CA THR A 9 -4.56 7.58 -21.83
C THR A 9 -3.15 7.04 -21.58
N VAL A 10 -2.16 7.48 -22.37
CA VAL A 10 -0.76 7.07 -22.15
C VAL A 10 -0.28 7.51 -20.77
N TRP A 11 -0.52 8.77 -20.39
CA TRP A 11 -0.11 9.28 -19.08
C TRP A 11 -0.87 8.61 -17.94
N PHE A 12 -2.16 8.32 -18.11
CA PHE A 12 -2.94 7.55 -17.13
C PHE A 12 -2.30 6.18 -16.86
N LEU A 13 -1.92 5.45 -17.92
CA LEU A 13 -1.27 4.15 -17.79
C LEU A 13 0.12 4.25 -17.15
N LEU A 14 0.92 5.25 -17.53
CA LEU A 14 2.23 5.48 -16.91
C LEU A 14 2.12 5.77 -15.41
N ILE A 15 1.16 6.60 -15.02
CA ILE A 15 0.89 6.90 -13.61
C ILE A 15 0.43 5.64 -12.86
N ALA A 16 -0.42 4.82 -13.47
CA ALA A 16 -0.82 3.53 -12.90
C ALA A 16 0.40 2.63 -12.63
N VAL A 17 1.33 2.52 -13.58
CA VAL A 17 2.58 1.76 -13.41
C VAL A 17 3.41 2.30 -12.26
N LEU A 18 3.51 3.62 -12.10
CA LEU A 18 4.25 4.24 -11.01
C LEU A 18 3.63 3.92 -9.63
N TRP A 19 2.31 3.97 -9.52
CA TRP A 19 1.61 3.58 -8.30
C TRP A 19 1.70 2.07 -8.01
N ILE A 20 1.65 1.22 -9.04
CA ILE A 20 1.90 -0.22 -8.91
C ILE A 20 3.30 -0.46 -8.34
N GLY A 21 4.32 0.17 -8.92
CA GLY A 21 5.70 0.08 -8.43
C GLY A 21 5.82 0.53 -6.99
N TYR A 22 5.22 1.66 -6.63
CA TYR A 22 5.22 2.17 -5.26
C TYR A 22 4.60 1.17 -4.28
N PHE A 23 3.40 0.66 -4.55
CA PHE A 23 2.73 -0.26 -3.62
C PHE A 23 3.39 -1.63 -3.52
N VAL A 24 4.01 -2.12 -4.59
CA VAL A 24 4.78 -3.37 -4.55
C VAL A 24 6.06 -3.20 -3.73
N LEU A 25 6.79 -2.13 -3.93
CA LEU A 25 8.10 -1.91 -3.29
C LEU A 25 7.93 -1.37 -1.86
N GLU A 26 7.23 -0.28 -1.70
CA GLU A 26 7.01 0.33 -0.39
C GLU A 26 6.08 -0.50 0.50
N GLY A 27 5.20 -1.31 -0.11
CA GLY A 27 4.29 -2.20 0.63
C GLY A 27 5.03 -3.19 1.53
N PHE A 28 6.12 -3.82 1.07
CA PHE A 28 6.89 -4.68 1.96
C PHE A 28 7.71 -3.89 2.99
N ASP A 29 8.14 -2.67 2.69
CA ASP A 29 8.83 -1.82 3.65
C ASP A 29 7.92 -1.43 4.82
N PHE A 30 6.68 -1.02 4.53
CA PHE A 30 5.66 -0.81 5.57
C PHE A 30 5.40 -2.08 6.37
N GLY A 31 5.26 -3.22 5.67
CA GLY A 31 5.03 -4.51 6.28
C GLY A 31 6.14 -4.89 7.27
N VAL A 32 7.39 -4.77 6.87
CA VAL A 32 8.56 -5.07 7.74
C VAL A 32 8.61 -4.13 8.94
N GLY A 33 8.34 -2.83 8.74
CA GLY A 33 8.27 -1.86 9.84
C GLY A 33 7.22 -2.24 10.89
N MET A 34 6.02 -2.62 10.44
CA MET A 34 4.94 -3.09 11.33
C MET A 34 5.27 -4.41 12.04
N LEU A 35 6.04 -5.29 11.39
CA LEU A 35 6.41 -6.62 11.91
C LEU A 35 7.50 -6.57 12.99
N LEU A 36 8.19 -5.46 13.14
CA LEU A 36 9.34 -5.33 14.04
C LEU A 36 9.10 -5.90 15.45
N PRO A 37 8.00 -5.60 16.16
CA PRO A 37 7.75 -6.13 17.50
C PRO A 37 7.29 -7.60 17.51
N THR A 38 6.68 -8.08 16.44
CA THR A 38 6.08 -9.43 16.41
C THR A 38 7.08 -10.51 15.99
N VAL A 39 7.97 -10.19 15.07
CA VAL A 39 9.00 -11.12 14.57
C VAL A 39 10.24 -11.13 15.48
N SER A 40 10.61 -9.97 16.04
CA SER A 40 11.84 -9.83 16.83
C SER A 40 11.62 -10.14 18.31
N LYS A 41 12.49 -10.95 18.90
CA LYS A 41 12.46 -11.30 20.33
C LYS A 41 13.54 -10.58 21.15
N ASN A 42 14.59 -10.12 20.51
CA ASN A 42 15.74 -9.46 21.12
C ASN A 42 16.29 -8.37 20.18
N GLU A 43 17.33 -7.66 20.65
CA GLU A 43 17.93 -6.57 19.86
C GLU A 43 18.67 -7.07 18.61
N ALA A 44 19.25 -8.27 18.64
CA ALA A 44 19.89 -8.85 17.45
C ALA A 44 18.86 -9.14 16.35
N ASP A 45 17.70 -9.70 16.72
CA ASP A 45 16.58 -9.91 15.78
C ASP A 45 16.13 -8.57 15.17
N ARG A 46 15.95 -7.52 16.00
CA ARG A 46 15.53 -6.19 15.53
C ARG A 46 16.51 -5.60 14.52
N ARG A 47 17.80 -5.70 14.81
CA ARG A 47 18.84 -5.26 13.87
C ARG A 47 18.79 -6.04 12.56
N ALA A 48 18.69 -7.36 12.64
CA ALA A 48 18.58 -8.22 11.45
C ALA A 48 17.37 -7.84 10.59
N VAL A 49 16.20 -7.65 11.21
CA VAL A 49 14.99 -7.20 10.52
C VAL A 49 15.18 -5.86 9.83
N LEU A 50 15.67 -4.85 10.53
CA LEU A 50 15.87 -3.50 9.95
C LEU A 50 16.96 -3.48 8.89
N THR A 51 18.00 -4.32 9.01
CA THR A 51 19.05 -4.44 7.99
C THR A 51 18.50 -4.95 6.65
N THR A 52 17.38 -5.68 6.64
CA THR A 52 16.76 -6.11 5.37
C THR A 52 16.21 -4.94 4.56
N LEU A 53 15.80 -3.86 5.21
CA LEU A 53 15.29 -2.64 4.57
C LEU A 53 16.40 -1.68 4.14
N GLY A 54 17.51 -1.65 4.88
CA GLY A 54 18.59 -0.67 4.69
C GLY A 54 18.99 -0.41 3.23
N PRO A 55 19.17 -1.44 2.39
CA PRO A 55 19.59 -1.24 1.00
C PRO A 55 18.49 -0.75 0.03
N VAL A 56 17.22 -0.74 0.43
CA VAL A 56 16.11 -0.59 -0.51
C VAL A 56 15.09 0.50 -0.16
N TRP A 57 14.85 0.79 1.12
CA TRP A 57 13.74 1.64 1.57
C TRP A 57 13.78 3.05 0.95
N ASP A 58 14.94 3.66 0.85
CA ASP A 58 15.11 5.01 0.31
C ASP A 58 14.75 5.06 -1.18
N GLY A 59 15.25 4.08 -1.96
CA GLY A 59 14.89 3.95 -3.37
C GLY A 59 13.40 3.63 -3.60
N ASN A 60 12.77 2.88 -2.68
CA ASN A 60 11.36 2.53 -2.78
C ASN A 60 10.46 3.76 -2.54
N GLU A 61 10.81 4.64 -1.59
CA GLU A 61 10.05 5.88 -1.34
C GLU A 61 10.06 6.85 -2.54
N VAL A 62 11.11 6.85 -3.36
CA VAL A 62 11.21 7.72 -4.54
C VAL A 62 10.07 7.48 -5.54
N TRP A 63 9.53 6.27 -5.62
CA TRP A 63 8.40 5.96 -6.49
C TRP A 63 7.16 6.82 -6.20
N LEU A 64 6.92 7.17 -4.92
CA LEU A 64 5.85 8.09 -4.54
C LEU A 64 6.07 9.49 -5.10
N LEU A 65 7.30 10.00 -5.00
CA LEU A 65 7.64 11.33 -5.50
C LEU A 65 7.47 11.39 -7.03
N VAL A 66 7.89 10.34 -7.73
CA VAL A 66 7.74 10.26 -9.19
C VAL A 66 6.27 10.13 -9.58
N ALA A 67 5.49 9.30 -8.90
CA ALA A 67 4.05 9.15 -9.15
C ALA A 67 3.29 10.47 -8.92
N GLY A 68 3.58 11.16 -7.80
CA GLY A 68 3.00 12.47 -7.50
C GLY A 68 3.40 13.54 -8.51
N GLY A 69 4.68 13.62 -8.85
CA GLY A 69 5.20 14.57 -9.84
C GLY A 69 4.63 14.34 -11.25
N ALA A 70 4.53 13.07 -11.68
CA ALA A 70 3.91 12.72 -12.96
C ALA A 70 2.42 13.07 -13.00
N THR A 71 1.70 12.84 -11.90
CA THR A 71 0.28 13.22 -11.77
C THR A 71 0.12 14.72 -11.84
N PHE A 72 0.97 15.49 -11.13
CA PHE A 72 0.97 16.95 -11.19
C PHE A 72 1.22 17.48 -12.61
N ALA A 73 2.20 16.91 -13.31
CA ALA A 73 2.56 17.37 -14.65
C ALA A 73 1.50 17.01 -15.71
N ALA A 74 0.91 15.81 -15.63
CA ALA A 74 -0.03 15.31 -16.63
C ALA A 74 -1.48 15.71 -16.37
N PHE A 75 -1.88 15.83 -15.10
CA PHE A 75 -3.26 16.12 -14.66
C PHE A 75 -3.29 17.15 -13.52
N PRO A 76 -2.85 18.41 -13.76
CA PRO A 76 -2.66 19.41 -12.70
C PRO A 76 -3.95 19.77 -11.97
N GLU A 77 -5.09 19.86 -12.65
CA GLU A 77 -6.38 20.18 -12.03
C GLU A 77 -6.84 19.04 -11.11
N TRP A 78 -6.72 17.80 -11.56
CA TRP A 78 -7.03 16.63 -10.75
C TRP A 78 -6.11 16.53 -9.53
N TYR A 79 -4.81 16.78 -9.73
CA TYR A 79 -3.82 16.84 -8.64
C TYR A 79 -4.20 17.90 -7.60
N ALA A 80 -4.54 19.12 -8.04
CA ALA A 80 -4.91 20.21 -7.14
C ALA A 80 -6.15 19.87 -6.31
N THR A 81 -7.19 19.33 -6.94
CA THR A 81 -8.42 18.89 -6.26
C THR A 81 -8.18 17.77 -5.26
N LEU A 82 -7.36 16.77 -5.64
CA LEU A 82 -6.99 15.67 -4.75
C LEU A 82 -6.22 16.17 -3.53
N PHE A 83 -5.17 16.97 -3.74
CA PHE A 83 -4.33 17.45 -2.65
C PHE A 83 -5.03 18.43 -1.72
N SER A 84 -5.96 19.24 -2.21
CA SER A 84 -6.79 20.08 -1.36
C SER A 84 -7.83 19.27 -0.57
N GLY A 85 -8.54 18.35 -1.22
CA GLY A 85 -9.58 17.55 -0.60
C GLY A 85 -9.05 16.48 0.37
N PHE A 86 -7.92 15.87 0.05
CA PHE A 86 -7.26 14.86 0.86
C PHE A 86 -6.07 15.43 1.67
N TYR A 87 -6.05 16.76 1.88
CA TYR A 87 -4.92 17.44 2.51
C TYR A 87 -4.49 16.79 3.82
N LEU A 88 -5.41 16.54 4.75
CA LEU A 88 -5.06 16.00 6.06
C LEU A 88 -4.54 14.54 5.99
N PRO A 89 -5.19 13.59 5.29
CA PRO A 89 -4.63 12.25 5.10
C PRO A 89 -3.26 12.26 4.44
N LEU A 90 -3.07 13.03 3.38
CA LEU A 90 -1.80 13.10 2.66
C LEU A 90 -0.70 13.76 3.51
N PHE A 91 -1.05 14.79 4.28
CA PHE A 91 -0.13 15.40 5.24
C PHE A 91 0.30 14.41 6.34
N LEU A 92 -0.63 13.62 6.88
CA LEU A 92 -0.32 12.59 7.87
C LEU A 92 0.58 11.48 7.29
N ILE A 93 0.36 11.07 6.04
CA ILE A 93 1.26 10.16 5.33
C ILE A 93 2.65 10.77 5.22
N LEU A 94 2.78 12.01 4.76
CA LEU A 94 4.06 12.68 4.62
C LEU A 94 4.82 12.77 5.95
N VAL A 95 4.15 13.19 7.02
CA VAL A 95 4.74 13.25 8.36
C VAL A 95 5.21 11.88 8.82
N ALA A 96 4.40 10.83 8.58
CA ALA A 96 4.79 9.47 8.92
C ALA A 96 6.04 9.01 8.15
N LEU A 97 6.12 9.27 6.85
CA LEU A 97 7.29 8.93 6.03
C LEU A 97 8.56 9.65 6.52
N ILE A 98 8.46 10.94 6.87
CA ILE A 98 9.57 11.71 7.45
C ILE A 98 10.02 11.08 8.78
N ILE A 99 9.09 10.77 9.68
CA ILE A 99 9.40 10.12 10.97
C ILE A 99 10.06 8.77 10.74
N ARG A 100 9.59 7.98 9.77
CA ARG A 100 10.16 6.66 9.45
C ARG A 100 11.59 6.76 8.96
N GLY A 101 11.88 7.64 8.01
CA GLY A 101 13.23 7.87 7.50
C GLY A 101 14.18 8.31 8.62
N VAL A 102 13.76 9.27 9.45
CA VAL A 102 14.53 9.70 10.63
C VAL A 102 14.75 8.54 11.61
N ALA A 103 13.72 7.71 11.83
CA ALA A 103 13.80 6.60 12.78
C ALA A 103 14.81 5.53 12.34
N PHE A 104 14.88 5.18 11.06
CA PHE A 104 15.86 4.23 10.54
C PHE A 104 17.29 4.71 10.77
N GLU A 105 17.57 6.00 10.57
CA GLU A 105 18.89 6.58 10.73
C GLU A 105 19.28 6.79 12.20
N TYR A 106 18.34 7.25 13.04
CA TYR A 106 18.66 7.69 14.40
C TYR A 106 18.54 6.59 15.46
N ARG A 107 17.83 5.50 15.19
CA ARG A 107 17.63 4.40 16.13
C ARG A 107 18.93 3.86 16.72
N SER A 108 19.97 3.73 15.92
CA SER A 108 21.27 3.16 16.32
C SER A 108 22.27 4.19 16.81
N LYS A 109 21.99 5.51 16.72
CA LYS A 109 22.94 6.58 17.06
C LYS A 109 23.19 6.71 18.55
N TYR A 110 22.31 6.20 19.41
CA TYR A 110 22.49 6.31 20.86
C TYR A 110 22.32 4.95 21.55
N GLY A 111 23.27 4.61 22.45
CA GLY A 111 23.38 3.26 23.02
C GLY A 111 22.30 2.84 24.01
N LYS A 112 21.42 3.75 24.49
CA LYS A 112 20.42 3.44 25.50
C LYS A 112 19.26 2.60 24.94
N ALA A 113 18.84 1.57 25.70
CA ALA A 113 17.73 0.70 25.31
C ALA A 113 16.40 1.46 25.13
N GLN A 114 16.12 2.43 26.02
CA GLN A 114 14.91 3.27 25.93
C GLN A 114 14.86 4.12 24.65
N TRP A 115 16.02 4.60 24.18
CA TRP A 115 16.13 5.33 22.93
C TRP A 115 15.71 4.44 21.73
N ARG A 116 16.28 3.25 21.63
CA ARG A 116 15.93 2.29 20.57
C ARG A 116 14.47 1.90 20.63
N GLN A 117 13.92 1.68 21.81
CA GLN A 117 12.51 1.31 21.98
C GLN A 117 11.56 2.43 21.50
N ARG A 118 11.86 3.70 21.75
CA ARG A 118 11.07 4.83 21.24
C ARG A 118 11.08 4.88 19.72
N TRP A 119 12.24 4.66 19.11
CA TRP A 119 12.33 4.61 17.65
C TRP A 119 11.67 3.36 17.07
N ASP A 120 11.69 2.22 17.75
CA ASP A 120 10.95 1.03 17.33
C ASP A 120 9.45 1.31 17.26
N VAL A 121 8.88 1.99 18.26
CA VAL A 121 7.48 2.42 18.26
C VAL A 121 7.21 3.41 17.13
N ALA A 122 8.11 4.38 16.91
CA ALA A 122 7.99 5.33 15.81
C ALA A 122 7.98 4.61 14.45
N ILE A 123 8.87 3.63 14.22
CA ILE A 123 8.89 2.81 12.98
C ILE A 123 7.56 2.09 12.77
N VAL A 124 7.02 1.45 13.81
CA VAL A 124 5.75 0.73 13.72
C VAL A 124 4.61 1.66 13.35
N ILE A 125 4.45 2.78 14.05
CA ILE A 125 3.36 3.74 13.81
C ILE A 125 3.52 4.39 12.44
N SER A 126 4.73 4.83 12.08
CA SER A 126 5.00 5.49 10.81
C SER A 126 4.99 4.55 9.60
N SER A 127 4.97 3.25 9.83
CA SER A 127 4.73 2.24 8.79
C SER A 127 3.23 1.87 8.68
N ALA A 128 2.54 1.72 9.81
CA ALA A 128 1.13 1.33 9.83
C ALA A 128 0.22 2.47 9.33
N LEU A 129 0.51 3.71 9.68
CA LEU A 129 -0.32 4.85 9.33
C LEU A 129 -0.39 5.09 7.80
N PRO A 130 0.72 5.16 7.05
CA PRO A 130 0.66 5.24 5.59
C PRO A 130 0.01 4.00 4.96
N ALA A 131 0.31 2.79 5.45
CA ALA A 131 -0.29 1.56 4.97
C ALA A 131 -1.82 1.58 5.06
N LEU A 132 -2.38 2.14 6.14
CA LEU A 132 -3.81 2.32 6.32
C LEU A 132 -4.37 3.45 5.42
N LEU A 133 -3.73 4.62 5.48
CA LEU A 133 -4.26 5.83 4.84
C LEU A 133 -4.22 5.76 3.31
N TRP A 134 -3.26 5.07 2.71
CA TRP A 134 -3.26 4.83 1.26
C TRP A 134 -4.49 4.02 0.82
N GLY A 135 -4.85 3.00 1.57
CA GLY A 135 -6.07 2.22 1.27
C GLY A 135 -7.34 3.05 1.41
N VAL A 136 -7.42 3.88 2.46
CA VAL A 136 -8.53 4.84 2.63
C VAL A 136 -8.60 5.83 1.48
N ALA A 137 -7.46 6.39 1.04
CA ALA A 137 -7.41 7.35 -0.04
C ALA A 137 -7.84 6.74 -1.37
N PHE A 138 -7.24 5.61 -1.77
CA PHE A 138 -7.58 4.94 -3.04
C PHE A 138 -9.03 4.43 -3.07
N ALA A 139 -9.53 3.91 -1.95
CA ALA A 139 -10.93 3.49 -1.88
C ALA A 139 -11.90 4.68 -2.07
N ASN A 140 -11.60 5.85 -1.50
CA ASN A 140 -12.39 7.05 -1.73
C ASN A 140 -12.32 7.53 -3.19
N ILE A 141 -11.17 7.43 -3.84
CA ILE A 141 -11.03 7.78 -5.26
C ILE A 141 -11.91 6.85 -6.10
N VAL A 142 -11.89 5.53 -5.86
CA VAL A 142 -12.70 4.55 -6.58
C VAL A 142 -14.19 4.73 -6.32
N ARG A 143 -14.57 4.98 -5.06
CA ARG A 143 -15.97 5.23 -4.68
C ARG A 143 -16.52 6.53 -5.29
N GLY A 144 -15.66 7.49 -5.57
CA GLY A 144 -16.03 8.87 -5.85
C GLY A 144 -16.25 9.68 -4.57
N VAL A 145 -15.96 10.95 -4.64
CA VAL A 145 -16.09 11.92 -3.54
C VAL A 145 -16.94 13.12 -3.98
N PRO A 146 -17.65 13.81 -3.06
CA PRO A 146 -18.47 14.96 -3.41
C PRO A 146 -17.58 16.11 -3.88
N LEU A 147 -17.76 16.51 -5.15
CA LEU A 147 -17.05 17.60 -5.79
C LEU A 147 -18.05 18.68 -6.24
N GLU A 148 -17.72 19.93 -6.01
CA GLU A 148 -18.50 21.07 -6.48
C GLU A 148 -17.62 22.05 -7.28
N LYS A 149 -18.23 22.77 -8.21
CA LYS A 149 -17.55 23.82 -8.96
C LYS A 149 -17.67 25.13 -8.17
N ALA A 150 -16.54 25.64 -7.69
CA ALA A 150 -16.48 26.91 -7.00
C ALA A 150 -16.75 28.10 -7.94
N ALA A 151 -17.07 29.28 -7.38
CA ALA A 151 -17.27 30.52 -8.13
C ALA A 151 -16.03 30.93 -8.93
N SER A 152 -14.83 30.51 -8.50
CA SER A 152 -13.55 30.68 -9.20
C SER A 152 -13.43 29.83 -10.47
N GLY A 153 -14.32 28.82 -10.65
CA GLY A 153 -14.26 27.83 -11.71
C GLY A 153 -13.46 26.55 -11.35
N SER A 154 -12.75 26.55 -10.22
CA SER A 154 -12.05 25.35 -9.72
C SER A 154 -13.02 24.28 -9.24
N ILE A 155 -12.60 23.02 -9.32
CA ILE A 155 -13.33 21.88 -8.73
C ILE A 155 -12.81 21.67 -7.32
N GLU A 156 -13.70 21.69 -6.34
CA GLU A 156 -13.36 21.59 -4.93
C GLU A 156 -14.07 20.40 -4.26
N TYR A 157 -13.37 19.76 -3.35
CA TYR A 157 -13.95 18.73 -2.50
C TYR A 157 -14.71 19.36 -1.33
N VAL A 158 -15.97 18.97 -1.16
CA VAL A 158 -16.87 19.56 -0.15
C VAL A 158 -17.27 18.59 0.97
N GLY A 159 -16.75 17.37 0.99
CA GLY A 159 -17.16 16.33 1.94
C GLY A 159 -16.55 16.43 3.36
N GLY A 160 -15.45 17.17 3.52
CA GLY A 160 -14.71 17.23 4.78
C GLY A 160 -13.99 15.94 5.16
N PHE A 161 -13.14 16.00 6.19
CA PHE A 161 -12.26 14.88 6.60
C PHE A 161 -13.03 13.60 6.98
N PHE A 162 -14.10 13.72 7.76
CA PHE A 162 -14.85 12.56 8.25
C PHE A 162 -15.61 11.82 7.14
N ASN A 163 -15.94 12.48 6.05
CA ASN A 163 -16.56 11.82 4.90
C ASN A 163 -15.59 10.80 4.25
N LEU A 164 -14.28 11.02 4.34
CA LEU A 164 -13.26 10.11 3.86
C LEU A 164 -13.14 8.84 4.71
N LEU A 165 -13.65 8.84 5.95
CA LEU A 165 -13.62 7.70 6.86
C LEU A 165 -14.91 6.87 6.79
N ASN A 166 -15.49 6.71 5.61
CA ASN A 166 -16.65 5.87 5.39
C ASN A 166 -16.30 4.36 5.45
N PRO A 167 -17.29 3.47 5.66
CA PRO A 167 -17.04 2.04 5.85
C PRO A 167 -16.28 1.36 4.69
N TYR A 168 -16.57 1.74 3.45
CA TYR A 168 -15.87 1.21 2.28
C TYR A 168 -14.40 1.64 2.26
N ALA A 169 -14.12 2.91 2.54
CA ALA A 169 -12.76 3.43 2.60
C ALA A 169 -11.97 2.83 3.77
N LEU A 170 -12.58 2.66 4.93
CA LEU A 170 -11.96 1.99 6.07
C LEU A 170 -11.64 0.53 5.76
N LEU A 171 -12.52 -0.18 5.05
CA LEU A 171 -12.23 -1.53 4.57
C LEU A 171 -11.04 -1.53 3.61
N GLY A 172 -10.95 -0.57 2.68
CA GLY A 172 -9.77 -0.37 1.81
C GLY A 172 -8.48 -0.18 2.61
N GLY A 173 -8.54 0.62 3.68
CA GLY A 173 -7.43 0.80 4.62
C GLY A 173 -7.01 -0.50 5.32
N VAL A 174 -7.97 -1.31 5.78
CA VAL A 174 -7.70 -2.62 6.38
C VAL A 174 -7.08 -3.58 5.36
N VAL A 175 -7.52 -3.54 4.11
CA VAL A 175 -6.93 -4.35 3.01
C VAL A 175 -5.47 -4.00 2.82
N THR A 176 -5.14 -2.73 2.58
CA THR A 176 -3.74 -2.34 2.34
C THR A 176 -2.86 -2.62 3.56
N LEU A 177 -3.33 -2.33 4.76
CA LEU A 177 -2.61 -2.63 6.00
C LEU A 177 -2.28 -4.13 6.11
N SER A 178 -3.28 -5.00 5.93
CA SER A 178 -3.12 -6.45 6.09
C SER A 178 -2.35 -7.10 4.93
N VAL A 179 -2.54 -6.62 3.70
CA VAL A 179 -1.77 -7.07 2.53
C VAL A 179 -0.31 -6.68 2.67
N PHE A 180 0.01 -5.43 3.03
CA PHE A 180 1.39 -4.99 3.21
C PHE A 180 2.07 -5.69 4.39
N TYR A 181 1.33 -5.90 5.49
CA TYR A 181 1.84 -6.68 6.62
C TYR A 181 2.22 -8.10 6.20
N THR A 182 1.38 -8.77 5.41
CA THR A 182 1.65 -10.11 4.87
C THR A 182 2.80 -10.10 3.87
N HIS A 183 2.83 -9.13 2.96
CA HIS A 183 3.87 -8.98 1.95
C HIS A 183 5.25 -8.74 2.59
N GLY A 184 5.30 -7.90 3.63
CA GLY A 184 6.50 -7.70 4.45
C GLY A 184 6.94 -8.95 5.19
N ALA A 185 6.00 -9.78 5.68
CA ALA A 185 6.33 -11.05 6.31
C ALA A 185 6.95 -12.04 5.30
N VAL A 186 6.40 -12.12 4.09
CA VAL A 186 6.98 -12.92 2.99
C VAL A 186 8.38 -12.42 2.62
N PHE A 187 8.56 -11.09 2.53
CA PHE A 187 9.86 -10.48 2.26
C PHE A 187 10.89 -10.83 3.36
N LEU A 188 10.51 -10.72 4.63
CA LEU A 188 11.39 -11.10 5.74
C LEU A 188 11.75 -12.58 5.69
N ALA A 189 10.80 -13.45 5.40
CA ALA A 189 11.06 -14.89 5.27
C ALA A 189 12.05 -15.17 4.13
N LEU A 190 11.97 -14.42 3.03
CA LEU A 190 12.90 -14.51 1.89
C LEU A 190 14.32 -14.00 2.24
N LYS A 191 14.42 -12.95 3.06
CA LYS A 191 15.68 -12.22 3.34
C LYS A 191 16.40 -12.65 4.61
N THR A 192 15.80 -13.52 5.43
CA THR A 192 16.35 -13.93 6.72
C THR A 192 16.48 -15.47 6.78
N ALA A 193 17.11 -15.94 7.85
CA ALA A 193 17.28 -17.36 8.13
C ALA A 193 16.89 -17.70 9.59
N GLY A 194 16.85 -18.99 9.91
CA GLY A 194 16.59 -19.50 11.25
C GLY A 194 15.23 -19.05 11.81
N THR A 195 15.20 -18.69 13.07
CA THR A 195 13.95 -18.42 13.81
C THR A 195 13.18 -17.18 13.32
N ILE A 196 13.86 -16.19 12.75
CA ILE A 196 13.18 -15.02 12.16
C ILE A 196 12.39 -15.46 10.93
N ARG A 197 12.99 -16.23 10.02
CA ARG A 197 12.34 -16.79 8.83
C ARG A 197 11.11 -17.64 9.21
N GLU A 198 11.24 -18.53 10.20
CA GLU A 198 10.14 -19.38 10.66
C GLU A 198 8.97 -18.57 11.21
N ARG A 199 9.25 -17.56 12.04
CA ARG A 199 8.21 -16.65 12.57
C ARG A 199 7.56 -15.85 11.45
N ALA A 200 8.35 -15.32 10.52
CA ALA A 200 7.84 -14.54 9.39
C ALA A 200 6.92 -15.40 8.50
N ASN A 201 7.31 -16.64 8.18
CA ASN A 201 6.46 -17.58 7.44
C ASN A 201 5.14 -17.87 8.16
N SER A 202 5.20 -18.13 9.48
CA SER A 202 3.99 -18.39 10.28
C SER A 202 3.05 -17.18 10.31
N ILE A 203 3.62 -15.96 10.44
CA ILE A 203 2.85 -14.71 10.43
C ILE A 203 2.24 -14.48 9.05
N ALA A 204 3.01 -14.69 7.96
CA ALA A 204 2.54 -14.52 6.59
C ALA A 204 1.30 -15.36 6.31
N LEU A 205 1.27 -16.62 6.76
CA LEU A 205 0.08 -17.48 6.59
C LEU A 205 -1.13 -16.96 7.36
N LYS A 206 -0.96 -16.62 8.64
CA LYS A 206 -2.08 -16.17 9.49
C LYS A 206 -2.62 -14.82 9.04
N ALA A 207 -1.73 -13.84 8.83
CA ALA A 207 -2.11 -12.51 8.36
C ALA A 207 -2.65 -12.56 6.93
N GLY A 208 -2.09 -13.44 6.09
CA GLY A 208 -2.54 -13.64 4.72
C GLY A 208 -3.97 -14.15 4.60
N LEU A 209 -4.43 -14.98 5.54
CA LEU A 209 -5.83 -15.41 5.60
C LEU A 209 -6.76 -14.23 5.97
N VAL A 210 -6.35 -13.39 6.92
CA VAL A 210 -7.10 -12.18 7.29
C VAL A 210 -7.15 -11.21 6.10
N ALA A 211 -6.02 -10.99 5.44
CA ALA A 211 -5.94 -10.15 4.25
C ALA A 211 -6.80 -10.68 3.09
N ALA A 212 -6.87 -12.00 2.92
CA ALA A 212 -7.74 -12.62 1.91
C ALA A 212 -9.22 -12.27 2.14
N VAL A 213 -9.70 -12.42 3.39
CA VAL A 213 -11.09 -12.08 3.74
C VAL A 213 -11.37 -10.59 3.49
N ALA A 214 -10.48 -9.71 3.96
CA ALA A 214 -10.64 -8.27 3.77
C ALA A 214 -10.61 -7.89 2.28
N ALA A 215 -9.67 -8.42 1.50
CA ALA A 215 -9.52 -8.13 0.07
C ALA A 215 -10.70 -8.65 -0.75
N VAL A 216 -11.17 -9.86 -0.49
CA VAL A 216 -12.37 -10.41 -1.17
C VAL A 216 -13.60 -9.57 -0.85
N SER A 217 -13.81 -9.21 0.42
CA SER A 217 -14.91 -8.34 0.83
C SER A 217 -14.87 -6.99 0.13
N PHE A 218 -13.68 -6.38 0.03
CA PHE A 218 -13.48 -5.11 -0.66
C PHE A 218 -13.75 -5.23 -2.18
N LEU A 219 -13.18 -6.24 -2.83
CA LEU A 219 -13.38 -6.45 -4.27
C LEU A 219 -14.83 -6.77 -4.64
N VAL A 220 -15.52 -7.58 -3.83
CA VAL A 220 -16.96 -7.83 -3.99
C VAL A 220 -17.73 -6.52 -3.86
N TRP A 221 -17.47 -5.74 -2.82
CA TRP A 221 -18.12 -4.44 -2.64
C TRP A 221 -17.84 -3.49 -3.82
N THR A 222 -16.59 -3.42 -4.28
CA THR A 222 -16.18 -2.60 -5.44
C THR A 222 -17.00 -2.99 -6.68
N ASN A 223 -17.07 -4.30 -7.02
CA ASN A 223 -17.84 -4.77 -8.18
C ASN A 223 -19.34 -4.48 -8.05
N LEU A 224 -19.91 -4.56 -6.84
CA LEU A 224 -21.33 -4.26 -6.60
C LEU A 224 -21.66 -2.75 -6.66
N MET A 225 -20.66 -1.88 -6.49
CA MET A 225 -20.84 -0.43 -6.58
C MET A 225 -20.78 0.12 -8.00
N LEU A 226 -20.19 -0.62 -8.93
CA LEU A 226 -20.14 -0.21 -10.34
C LEU A 226 -21.55 -0.20 -10.94
N PRO A 227 -21.86 0.79 -11.81
CA PRO A 227 -23.18 0.89 -12.45
C PRO A 227 -23.56 -0.35 -13.27
N GLU A 228 -22.55 -0.96 -13.88
CA GLU A 228 -22.63 -2.25 -14.59
C GLU A 228 -21.44 -3.10 -14.18
N ILE A 229 -21.60 -4.42 -14.18
CA ILE A 229 -20.52 -5.35 -13.90
C ILE A 229 -19.53 -5.30 -15.06
N ASP A 230 -18.38 -4.65 -14.83
CA ASP A 230 -17.29 -4.65 -15.80
C ASP A 230 -16.57 -6.00 -15.77
N SER A 231 -16.60 -6.68 -16.92
CA SER A 231 -15.98 -7.99 -17.08
C SER A 231 -14.47 -7.97 -16.84
N THR A 232 -13.79 -6.86 -17.13
CA THR A 232 -12.34 -6.68 -16.91
C THR A 232 -12.05 -6.55 -15.43
N VAL A 233 -12.80 -5.71 -14.71
CA VAL A 233 -12.67 -5.54 -13.27
C VAL A 233 -12.97 -6.84 -12.53
N LEU A 234 -14.01 -7.57 -12.95
CA LEU A 234 -14.34 -8.87 -12.38
C LEU A 234 -13.24 -9.91 -12.63
N LEU A 235 -12.74 -10.00 -13.88
CA LEU A 235 -11.64 -10.91 -14.23
C LEU A 235 -10.38 -10.62 -13.40
N LEU A 236 -9.98 -9.36 -13.32
CA LEU A 236 -8.82 -8.95 -12.54
C LEU A 236 -9.01 -9.25 -11.05
N SER A 237 -10.23 -9.06 -10.50
CA SER A 237 -10.54 -9.43 -9.12
C SER A 237 -10.36 -10.93 -8.85
N VAL A 238 -10.74 -11.78 -9.79
CA VAL A 238 -10.51 -13.24 -9.71
C VAL A 238 -9.01 -13.55 -9.79
N VAL A 239 -8.26 -12.89 -10.68
CA VAL A 239 -6.81 -13.06 -10.79
C VAL A 239 -6.10 -12.66 -9.50
N VAL A 240 -6.50 -11.56 -8.86
CA VAL A 240 -6.00 -11.14 -7.53
C VAL A 240 -6.16 -12.27 -6.51
N ALA A 241 -7.36 -12.86 -6.41
CA ALA A 241 -7.63 -13.95 -5.47
C ALA A 241 -6.77 -15.19 -5.75
N LEU A 242 -6.64 -15.58 -7.03
CA LEU A 242 -5.82 -16.75 -7.43
C LEU A 242 -4.32 -16.54 -7.13
N LEU A 243 -3.79 -15.35 -7.43
CA LEU A 243 -2.39 -15.01 -7.14
C LEU A 243 -2.12 -15.01 -5.63
N TRP A 244 -3.07 -14.49 -4.83
CA TRP A 244 -2.93 -14.47 -3.38
C TRP A 244 -2.91 -15.89 -2.79
N VAL A 245 -3.83 -16.74 -3.20
CA VAL A 245 -3.87 -18.15 -2.78
C VAL A 245 -2.59 -18.88 -3.20
N ALA A 246 -2.12 -18.66 -4.43
CA ALA A 246 -0.86 -19.24 -4.90
C ALA A 246 0.34 -18.76 -4.05
N GLY A 247 0.38 -17.47 -3.70
CA GLY A 247 1.41 -16.91 -2.82
C GLY A 247 1.43 -17.56 -1.44
N LEU A 248 0.27 -17.69 -0.80
CA LEU A 248 0.15 -18.36 0.50
C LEU A 248 0.51 -19.85 0.41
N ALA A 249 0.13 -20.54 -0.67
CA ALA A 249 0.50 -21.94 -0.89
C ALA A 249 2.02 -22.11 -1.08
N MET A 250 2.68 -21.16 -1.77
CA MET A 250 4.14 -21.18 -1.91
C MET A 250 4.84 -20.88 -0.57
N ASN A 251 4.31 -19.92 0.21
CA ASN A 251 4.82 -19.66 1.55
C ASN A 251 4.70 -20.90 2.47
N PHE A 252 3.55 -21.57 2.44
CA PHE A 252 3.35 -22.83 3.19
C PHE A 252 4.34 -23.93 2.80
N LYS A 253 4.71 -24.01 1.52
CA LYS A 253 5.72 -24.97 1.01
C LYS A 253 7.17 -24.52 1.26
N GLY A 254 7.42 -23.40 1.95
CA GLY A 254 8.75 -22.86 2.19
C GLY A 254 9.47 -22.38 0.92
N ARG A 255 8.68 -21.95 -0.12
CA ARG A 255 9.19 -21.41 -1.37
C ARG A 255 9.00 -19.89 -1.39
N GLU A 256 9.71 -19.20 -0.50
CA GLU A 256 9.54 -17.77 -0.23
C GLU A 256 9.75 -16.89 -1.47
N GLY A 257 10.66 -17.25 -2.37
CA GLY A 257 10.88 -16.50 -3.62
C GLY A 257 9.62 -16.46 -4.49
N TRP A 258 8.96 -17.62 -4.67
CA TRP A 258 7.69 -17.70 -5.39
C TRP A 258 6.55 -17.02 -4.62
N ALA A 259 6.52 -17.18 -3.29
CA ALA A 259 5.54 -16.48 -2.46
C ALA A 259 5.65 -14.96 -2.62
N PHE A 260 6.87 -14.41 -2.69
CA PHE A 260 7.11 -12.98 -2.92
C PHE A 260 6.66 -12.55 -4.32
N ILE A 261 6.99 -13.32 -5.37
CA ILE A 261 6.56 -13.02 -6.75
C ILE A 261 5.02 -12.99 -6.84
N PHE A 262 4.34 -13.98 -6.26
CA PHE A 262 2.88 -14.04 -6.27
C PHE A 262 2.25 -12.92 -5.44
N SER A 263 2.79 -12.57 -4.28
CA SER A 263 2.27 -11.47 -3.47
C SER A 263 2.50 -10.11 -4.15
N ALA A 264 3.65 -9.90 -4.80
CA ALA A 264 3.91 -8.73 -5.62
C ALA A 264 2.95 -8.65 -6.82
N GLY A 265 2.75 -9.78 -7.52
CA GLY A 265 1.77 -9.90 -8.61
C GLY A 265 0.35 -9.62 -8.15
N THR A 266 -0.03 -10.07 -6.95
CA THR A 266 -1.33 -9.75 -6.34
C THR A 266 -1.50 -8.24 -6.16
N ILE A 267 -0.51 -7.56 -5.55
CA ILE A 267 -0.56 -6.10 -5.33
C ILE A 267 -0.64 -5.38 -6.68
N ALA A 268 0.19 -5.77 -7.64
CA ALA A 268 0.19 -5.18 -8.98
C ALA A 268 -1.18 -5.32 -9.67
N THR A 269 -1.77 -6.51 -9.65
CA THR A 269 -3.08 -6.76 -10.24
C THR A 269 -4.19 -6.05 -9.48
N PHE A 270 -4.11 -6.00 -8.14
CA PHE A 270 -5.08 -5.30 -7.30
C PHE A 270 -5.10 -3.80 -7.62
N VAL A 271 -3.95 -3.15 -7.68
CA VAL A 271 -3.84 -1.73 -8.06
C VAL A 271 -4.34 -1.52 -9.49
N SER A 272 -3.98 -2.41 -10.42
CA SER A 272 -4.52 -2.37 -11.79
C SER A 272 -6.04 -2.44 -11.82
N THR A 273 -6.66 -3.31 -11.00
CA THR A 273 -8.12 -3.41 -10.88
C THR A 273 -8.76 -2.07 -10.49
N LEU A 274 -8.15 -1.36 -9.52
CA LEU A 274 -8.63 -0.04 -9.11
C LEU A 274 -8.51 1.00 -10.23
N PHE A 275 -7.40 1.01 -10.97
CA PHE A 275 -7.23 1.92 -12.11
C PHE A 275 -8.18 1.59 -13.27
N PHE A 276 -8.47 0.31 -13.53
CA PHE A 276 -9.49 -0.07 -14.51
C PHE A 276 -10.88 0.35 -14.08
N ALA A 277 -11.24 0.24 -12.80
CA ALA A 277 -12.50 0.73 -12.25
C ALA A 277 -12.66 2.26 -12.35
N LEU A 278 -11.55 3.00 -12.48
CA LEU A 278 -11.53 4.46 -12.65
C LEU A 278 -11.51 4.89 -14.12
N TYR A 279 -11.20 3.98 -15.04
CA TYR A 279 -11.10 4.30 -16.47
C TYR A 279 -12.48 4.40 -17.10
N PRO A 280 -12.76 5.48 -17.91
CA PRO A 280 -14.04 5.69 -18.58
C PRO A 280 -14.33 4.71 -19.72
#